data_c19df589591f011cc50ba29bc6ce786a
#
_entry.id   c19df589591f011cc50ba29bc6ce786a
#
_cell.length_a   1.000
_cell.length_b   1.000
_cell.length_c   1.000
_cell.angle_alpha   90.00
_cell.angle_beta   90.00
_cell.angle_gamma   90.00
#
_symmetry.space_group_name_H-M   'P 1'
#
loop_
_entity.id
_entity.type
_entity.pdbx_description
1 polymer ?
#
loop_
_entity_poly.entity_id
_entity_poly.type
_entity_poly.pdbx_seq_one_letter_code
_entity_poly.pdbx_strand_id
1 'polypeptide(L)'
;MLLSDEVRPLAGIEEATQCARLMADSEPWMTLKRTADTALAILTNPVKEVYVVRDPDGVAGFIILDMRGPFAGYIQTICVRPDRRGRGLGASLIGWAENRIFQDTPNVFMCVSSFNRAARRLYKRLGYEVVGVLRAYIVPEHDEILLRKTRGPLASVRRIADQP
;
A
#
# COMPACT_ATOMS: atom_id res chain seq x y z
N MET A 1 4.82 18.33 -2.96
CA MET A 1 5.58 17.11 -3.31
C MET A 1 6.42 16.76 -2.09
N LEU A 2 6.19 15.58 -1.50
CA LEU A 2 7.04 15.10 -0.40
C LEU A 2 8.43 14.77 -0.97
N LEU A 3 9.46 15.20 -0.28
CA LEU A 3 10.81 14.74 -0.55
C LEU A 3 10.91 13.27 -0.13
N SER A 4 11.68 12.45 -0.84
CA SER A 4 11.91 11.03 -0.51
C SER A 4 12.34 10.82 0.95
N ASP A 5 12.97 11.83 1.54
CA ASP A 5 13.50 11.84 2.90
C ASP A 5 12.43 11.90 4.00
N GLU A 6 11.17 12.18 3.65
CA GLU A 6 10.05 12.21 4.60
C GLU A 6 9.42 10.85 4.83
N VAL A 7 9.66 9.87 3.94
CA VAL A 7 9.15 8.50 4.07
C VAL A 7 10.22 7.65 4.75
N ARG A 8 9.89 7.09 5.91
CA ARG A 8 10.81 6.28 6.69
C ARG A 8 10.14 5.00 7.23
N PRO A 9 10.92 3.98 7.63
CA PRO A 9 10.37 2.80 8.29
C PRO A 9 9.57 3.15 9.55
N LEU A 10 8.52 2.37 9.81
CA LEU A 10 7.72 2.42 11.03
C LEU A 10 8.61 2.25 12.27
N ALA A 11 8.41 3.08 13.29
CA ALA A 11 9.21 3.08 14.51
C ALA A 11 8.39 2.63 15.73
N GLY A 12 8.48 1.33 16.06
CA GLY A 12 7.96 0.79 17.30
C GLY A 12 6.44 0.67 17.40
N ILE A 13 5.99 0.16 18.55
CA ILE A 13 4.60 -0.23 18.80
C ILE A 13 3.65 0.97 18.94
N GLU A 14 4.12 2.08 19.46
CA GLU A 14 3.29 3.27 19.64
C GLU A 14 2.88 3.87 18.29
N GLU A 15 3.82 3.96 17.36
CA GLU A 15 3.54 4.45 16.02
C GLU A 15 2.67 3.47 15.23
N ALA A 16 2.91 2.15 15.38
CA ALA A 16 2.05 1.12 14.81
C ALA A 16 0.62 1.23 15.32
N THR A 17 0.44 1.53 16.61
CA THR A 17 -0.89 1.74 17.21
C THR A 17 -1.59 2.98 16.63
N GLN A 18 -0.86 4.07 16.39
CA GLN A 18 -1.40 5.26 15.71
C GLN A 18 -1.86 4.93 14.29
N CYS A 19 -1.03 4.22 13.52
CA CYS A 19 -1.38 3.75 12.18
C CYS A 19 -2.61 2.83 12.18
N ALA A 20 -2.69 1.89 13.13
CA ALA A 20 -3.81 0.95 13.25
C ALA A 20 -5.15 1.67 13.53
N ARG A 21 -5.15 2.66 14.41
CA ARG A 21 -6.33 3.49 14.69
C ARG A 21 -6.72 4.30 13.46
N LEU A 22 -5.76 4.98 12.83
CA LEU A 22 -6.00 5.75 11.61
C LEU A 22 -6.62 4.88 10.51
N MET A 23 -6.17 3.64 10.36
CA MET A 23 -6.71 2.70 9.41
C MET A 23 -8.15 2.31 9.77
N ALA A 24 -8.39 1.87 11.01
CA ALA A 24 -9.70 1.41 11.46
C ALA A 24 -10.78 2.51 11.39
N ASP A 25 -10.39 3.78 11.56
CA ASP A 25 -11.28 4.94 11.53
C ASP A 25 -11.40 5.56 10.12
N SER A 26 -10.91 4.89 9.08
CA SER A 26 -10.87 5.41 7.71
C SER A 26 -11.53 4.46 6.72
N GLU A 27 -12.14 5.04 5.67
CA GLU A 27 -12.54 4.25 4.49
C GLU A 27 -11.31 3.90 3.62
N PRO A 28 -11.31 2.73 2.99
CA PRO A 28 -12.39 1.72 2.87
C PRO A 28 -12.47 0.71 4.03
N TRP A 29 -11.57 0.78 5.02
CA TRP A 29 -11.46 -0.27 6.05
C TRP A 29 -12.65 -0.33 7.01
N MET A 30 -13.34 0.80 7.26
CA MET A 30 -14.59 0.80 8.01
C MET A 30 -15.64 -0.07 7.32
N THR A 31 -15.88 0.14 6.03
CA THR A 31 -16.80 -0.67 5.22
C THR A 31 -16.34 -2.13 5.14
N LEU A 32 -15.02 -2.38 5.08
CA LEU A 32 -14.43 -3.72 5.07
C LEU A 32 -14.34 -4.36 6.47
N LYS A 33 -14.90 -3.74 7.49
CA LYS A 33 -14.97 -4.24 8.88
C LYS A 33 -13.60 -4.56 9.48
N ARG A 34 -12.56 -3.80 9.08
CA ARG A 34 -11.21 -3.91 9.65
C ARG A 34 -11.16 -3.23 11.01
N THR A 35 -10.77 -3.97 12.05
CA THR A 35 -10.58 -3.42 13.41
C THR A 35 -9.16 -2.90 13.62
N ALA A 36 -8.97 -2.08 14.66
CA ALA A 36 -7.64 -1.63 15.05
C ALA A 36 -6.70 -2.80 15.42
N ASP A 37 -7.23 -3.84 16.06
CA ASP A 37 -6.43 -5.03 16.44
C ASP A 37 -5.96 -5.80 15.21
N THR A 38 -6.83 -6.00 14.22
CA THR A 38 -6.44 -6.67 12.96
C THR A 38 -5.48 -5.83 12.14
N ALA A 39 -5.62 -4.50 12.17
CA ALA A 39 -4.69 -3.58 11.54
C ALA A 39 -3.32 -3.61 12.24
N LEU A 40 -3.29 -3.60 13.58
CA LEU A 40 -2.07 -3.65 14.37
C LEU A 40 -1.30 -4.95 14.10
N ALA A 41 -1.99 -6.09 14.02
CA ALA A 41 -1.37 -7.37 13.70
C ALA A 41 -0.67 -7.37 12.32
N ILE A 42 -1.23 -6.66 11.34
CA ILE A 42 -0.58 -6.50 10.02
C ILE A 42 0.64 -5.58 10.13
N LEU A 43 0.50 -4.43 10.81
CA LEU A 43 1.55 -3.41 10.96
C LEU A 43 2.77 -3.91 11.73
N THR A 44 2.56 -4.85 12.67
CA THR A 44 3.63 -5.45 13.49
C THR A 44 4.16 -6.77 12.94
N ASN A 45 3.62 -7.23 11.80
CA ASN A 45 4.08 -8.46 11.17
C ASN A 45 5.49 -8.26 10.58
N PRO A 46 6.53 -8.99 11.07
CA PRO A 46 7.92 -8.79 10.68
C PRO A 46 8.23 -9.11 9.21
N VAL A 47 7.32 -9.77 8.50
CA VAL A 47 7.50 -10.06 7.06
C VAL A 47 6.99 -8.92 6.17
N LYS A 48 6.30 -7.92 6.74
CA LYS A 48 5.84 -6.75 6.02
C LYS A 48 6.85 -5.61 6.12
N GLU A 49 6.94 -4.83 5.06
CA GLU A 49 7.63 -3.55 5.10
C GLU A 49 6.60 -2.44 5.33
N VAL A 50 6.76 -1.68 6.39
CA VAL A 50 5.84 -0.59 6.74
C VAL A 50 6.61 0.72 6.77
N TYR A 51 6.11 1.70 6.04
CA TYR A 51 6.72 3.03 5.94
C TYR A 51 5.70 4.11 6.27
N VAL A 52 6.16 5.15 6.95
CA VAL A 52 5.31 6.23 7.46
C VAL A 52 5.83 7.60 7.02
N VAL A 53 4.90 8.54 6.92
CA VAL A 53 5.14 9.97 6.83
C VAL A 53 4.51 10.63 8.04
N ARG A 54 5.25 11.54 8.67
CA ARG A 54 4.76 12.30 9.82
C ARG A 54 4.73 13.80 9.51
N ASP A 55 3.93 14.48 10.29
CA ASP A 55 3.93 15.92 10.47
C ASP A 55 3.88 16.26 11.97
N PRO A 56 3.85 17.54 12.38
CA PRO A 56 3.78 17.92 13.79
C PRO A 56 2.58 17.33 14.53
N ASP A 57 1.50 16.99 13.83
CA ASP A 57 0.27 16.44 14.40
C ASP A 57 0.27 14.91 14.50
N GLY A 58 1.37 14.24 14.10
CA GLY A 58 1.53 12.79 14.18
C GLY A 58 1.67 12.11 12.83
N VAL A 59 1.15 10.87 12.68
CA VAL A 59 1.19 10.13 11.42
C VAL A 59 0.27 10.81 10.39
N ALA A 60 0.84 11.31 9.31
CA ALA A 60 0.12 11.92 8.19
C ALA A 60 -0.36 10.87 7.17
N GLY A 61 0.39 9.79 7.02
CA GLY A 61 0.06 8.66 6.17
C GLY A 61 1.07 7.54 6.30
N PHE A 62 0.70 6.36 5.81
CA PHE A 62 1.58 5.19 5.80
C PHE A 62 1.25 4.24 4.65
N ILE A 63 2.19 3.34 4.37
CA ILE A 63 2.07 2.33 3.34
C ILE A 63 2.63 1.00 3.85
N ILE A 64 1.97 -0.11 3.49
CA ILE A 64 2.39 -1.47 3.84
C ILE A 64 2.66 -2.24 2.56
N LEU A 65 3.87 -2.81 2.47
CA LEU A 65 4.30 -3.62 1.33
C LEU A 65 4.45 -5.09 1.73
N ASP A 66 4.04 -5.98 0.84
CA ASP A 66 4.37 -7.40 0.89
C ASP A 66 5.34 -7.74 -0.25
N MET A 67 6.56 -8.04 0.11
CA MET A 67 7.63 -8.33 -0.85
C MET A 67 7.83 -9.83 -1.08
N ARG A 68 6.89 -10.66 -0.62
CA ARG A 68 6.96 -12.13 -0.66
C ARG A 68 5.80 -12.73 -1.45
N GLY A 69 5.94 -14.04 -1.73
CA GLY A 69 4.90 -14.82 -2.40
C GLY A 69 4.81 -14.56 -3.91
N PRO A 70 3.78 -15.12 -4.56
CA PRO A 70 3.64 -15.09 -6.03
C PRO A 70 3.36 -13.69 -6.59
N PHE A 71 2.84 -12.77 -5.78
CA PHE A 71 2.63 -11.37 -6.12
C PHE A 71 3.60 -10.46 -5.35
N ALA A 72 4.88 -10.84 -5.28
CA ALA A 72 5.92 -10.00 -4.69
C ALA A 72 5.88 -8.59 -5.27
N GLY A 73 5.97 -7.57 -4.37
CA GLY A 73 5.73 -6.18 -4.77
C GLY A 73 4.26 -5.77 -4.64
N TYR A 74 3.54 -6.37 -3.69
CA TYR A 74 2.15 -6.04 -3.41
C TYR A 74 2.04 -4.89 -2.40
N ILE A 75 1.40 -3.80 -2.82
CA ILE A 75 1.00 -2.71 -1.93
C ILE A 75 -0.28 -3.14 -1.24
N GLN A 76 -0.15 -3.56 0.02
CA GLN A 76 -1.28 -4.10 0.78
C GLN A 76 -2.19 -3.00 1.32
N THR A 77 -1.62 -1.87 1.73
CA THR A 77 -2.36 -0.77 2.36
C THR A 77 -1.70 0.56 2.03
N ILE A 78 -2.51 1.55 1.71
CA ILE A 78 -2.12 2.96 1.65
C ILE A 78 -3.15 3.73 2.45
N CYS A 79 -2.73 4.38 3.51
CA CYS A 79 -3.61 5.17 4.36
C CYS A 79 -3.09 6.60 4.46
N VAL A 80 -3.97 7.56 4.24
CA VAL A 80 -3.67 8.99 4.40
C VAL A 80 -4.69 9.58 5.36
N ARG A 81 -4.20 10.31 6.36
CA ARG A 81 -5.04 11.00 7.33
C ARG A 81 -6.03 11.93 6.63
N PRO A 82 -7.31 11.96 7.05
CA PRO A 82 -8.37 12.68 6.33
C PRO A 82 -8.05 14.13 5.98
N ASP A 83 -7.45 14.89 6.93
CA ASP A 83 -7.05 16.30 6.74
C ASP A 83 -5.87 16.49 5.78
N ARG A 84 -5.18 15.42 5.41
CA ARG A 84 -4.04 15.39 4.46
C ARG A 84 -4.40 14.85 3.08
N ARG A 85 -5.65 14.42 2.90
CA ARG A 85 -6.13 13.93 1.59
C ARG A 85 -6.27 15.07 0.57
N GLY A 86 -6.28 14.71 -0.71
CA GLY A 86 -6.42 15.69 -1.80
C GLY A 86 -5.21 16.58 -2.06
N ARG A 87 -4.09 16.37 -1.34
CA ARG A 87 -2.86 17.18 -1.42
C ARG A 87 -1.67 16.42 -2.03
N GLY A 88 -1.92 15.28 -2.67
CA GLY A 88 -0.89 14.50 -3.36
C GLY A 88 -0.13 13.48 -2.50
N LEU A 89 -0.33 13.44 -1.16
CA LEU A 89 0.40 12.54 -0.26
C LEU A 89 0.26 11.06 -0.66
N GLY A 90 -0.97 10.62 -1.01
CA GLY A 90 -1.19 9.25 -1.46
C GLY A 90 -0.42 8.91 -2.74
N ALA A 91 -0.40 9.79 -3.73
CA ALA A 91 0.38 9.61 -4.95
C ALA A 91 1.89 9.59 -4.67
N SER A 92 2.37 10.42 -3.77
CA SER A 92 3.78 10.44 -3.35
C SER A 92 4.20 9.15 -2.65
N LEU A 93 3.36 8.62 -1.73
CA LEU A 93 3.59 7.33 -1.08
C LEU A 93 3.64 6.18 -2.09
N ILE A 94 2.74 6.18 -3.07
CA ILE A 94 2.74 5.16 -4.13
C ILE A 94 4.01 5.25 -4.96
N GLY A 95 4.40 6.45 -5.40
CA GLY A 95 5.62 6.64 -6.20
C GLY A 95 6.87 6.21 -5.43
N TRP A 96 6.94 6.49 -4.13
CA TRP A 96 8.01 6.01 -3.26
C TRP A 96 8.02 4.48 -3.18
N ALA A 97 6.85 3.86 -2.95
CA ALA A 97 6.72 2.40 -2.88
C ALA A 97 7.07 1.72 -4.22
N GLU A 98 6.67 2.30 -5.35
CA GLU A 98 7.09 1.82 -6.67
C GLU A 98 8.60 1.81 -6.82
N ASN A 99 9.28 2.87 -6.41
CA ASN A 99 10.73 2.93 -6.45
C ASN A 99 11.37 1.86 -5.56
N ARG A 100 10.83 1.61 -4.35
CA ARG A 100 11.29 0.54 -3.45
C ARG A 100 11.05 -0.84 -4.08
N ILE A 101 9.85 -1.11 -4.58
CA ILE A 101 9.46 -2.40 -5.14
C ILE A 101 10.27 -2.72 -6.41
N PHE A 102 10.46 -1.75 -7.28
CA PHE A 102 11.17 -1.93 -8.55
C PHE A 102 12.67 -2.20 -8.40
N GLN A 103 13.22 -2.10 -7.20
CA GLN A 103 14.59 -2.60 -6.92
C GLN A 103 14.66 -4.14 -6.92
N ASP A 104 13.56 -4.81 -6.54
CA ASP A 104 13.52 -6.26 -6.33
C ASP A 104 12.68 -7.00 -7.37
N THR A 105 11.65 -6.37 -7.94
CA THR A 105 10.71 -7.00 -8.90
C THR A 105 10.22 -5.99 -9.93
N PRO A 106 9.97 -6.41 -11.18
CA PRO A 106 9.47 -5.51 -12.23
C PRO A 106 7.96 -5.24 -12.11
N ASN A 107 7.28 -5.78 -11.12
CA ASN A 107 5.83 -5.69 -10.98
C ASN A 107 5.44 -5.07 -9.65
N VAL A 108 4.43 -4.21 -9.69
CA VAL A 108 3.70 -3.71 -8.53
C VAL A 108 2.27 -4.14 -8.63
N PHE A 109 1.75 -4.76 -7.58
CA PHE A 109 0.36 -5.19 -7.47
C PHE A 109 -0.35 -4.44 -6.34
N MET A 110 -1.63 -4.28 -6.45
CA MET A 110 -2.51 -3.83 -5.36
C MET A 110 -3.96 -4.24 -5.65
N CYS A 111 -4.78 -4.27 -4.60
CA CYS A 111 -6.22 -4.33 -4.75
C CYS A 111 -6.86 -2.99 -4.38
N VAL A 112 -8.01 -2.72 -4.98
CA VAL A 112 -8.86 -1.59 -4.62
C VAL A 112 -10.30 -2.06 -4.57
N SER A 113 -11.00 -1.68 -3.49
CA SER A 113 -12.42 -2.00 -3.34
C SER A 113 -13.26 -1.37 -4.44
N SER A 114 -14.22 -2.11 -4.96
CA SER A 114 -15.05 -1.70 -6.09
C SER A 114 -15.79 -0.37 -5.85
N PHE A 115 -16.15 -0.09 -4.59
CA PHE A 115 -16.81 1.16 -4.18
C PHE A 115 -15.86 2.35 -4.02
N ASN A 116 -14.54 2.14 -3.90
CA ASN A 116 -13.57 3.23 -3.70
C ASN A 116 -13.21 3.94 -5.02
N ARG A 117 -14.18 4.72 -5.53
CA ARG A 117 -14.06 5.41 -6.83
C ARG A 117 -12.89 6.39 -6.90
N ALA A 118 -12.57 7.06 -5.79
CA ALA A 118 -11.48 8.04 -5.74
C ALA A 118 -10.12 7.36 -5.91
N ALA A 119 -9.87 6.28 -5.19
CA ALA A 119 -8.64 5.49 -5.30
C ALA A 119 -8.51 4.86 -6.70
N ARG A 120 -9.60 4.30 -7.24
CA ARG A 120 -9.60 3.75 -8.61
C ARG A 120 -9.18 4.76 -9.67
N ARG A 121 -9.68 6.01 -9.58
CA ARG A 121 -9.26 7.10 -10.50
C ARG A 121 -7.79 7.46 -10.30
N LEU A 122 -7.30 7.51 -9.06
CA LEU A 122 -5.90 7.78 -8.76
C LEU A 122 -5.00 6.71 -9.38
N TYR A 123 -5.27 5.42 -9.13
CA TYR A 123 -4.43 4.33 -9.62
C TYR A 123 -4.41 4.25 -11.15
N LYS A 124 -5.54 4.50 -11.81
CA LYS A 124 -5.60 4.61 -13.26
C LYS A 124 -4.68 5.73 -13.79
N ARG A 125 -4.71 6.92 -13.16
CA ARG A 125 -3.81 8.03 -13.55
C ARG A 125 -2.34 7.69 -13.32
N LEU A 126 -2.02 6.87 -12.32
CA LEU A 126 -0.66 6.43 -12.03
C LEU A 126 -0.19 5.26 -12.93
N GLY A 127 -1.02 4.82 -13.87
CA GLY A 127 -0.67 3.81 -14.87
C GLY A 127 -0.90 2.36 -14.42
N TYR A 128 -1.74 2.14 -13.41
CA TYR A 128 -2.17 0.79 -13.04
C TYR A 128 -3.25 0.28 -13.98
N GLU A 129 -3.11 -0.98 -14.38
CA GLU A 129 -4.06 -1.69 -15.23
C GLU A 129 -4.82 -2.75 -14.43
N VAL A 130 -6.08 -3.00 -14.83
CA VAL A 130 -6.92 -4.03 -14.20
C VAL A 130 -6.46 -5.40 -14.68
N VAL A 131 -6.13 -6.28 -13.74
CA VAL A 131 -5.81 -7.68 -13.98
C VAL A 131 -7.07 -8.53 -13.90
N GLY A 132 -7.94 -8.26 -12.93
CA GLY A 132 -9.16 -9.02 -12.71
C GLY A 132 -9.98 -8.50 -11.53
N VAL A 133 -11.11 -9.16 -11.30
CA VAL A 133 -12.04 -8.87 -10.21
C VAL A 133 -12.10 -10.06 -9.27
N LEU A 134 -11.88 -9.82 -8.00
CA LEU A 134 -11.99 -10.79 -6.90
C LEU A 134 -13.36 -10.57 -6.23
N ARG A 135 -14.33 -11.38 -6.62
CA ARG A 135 -15.72 -11.24 -6.15
C ARG A 135 -15.83 -11.59 -4.67
N ALA A 136 -16.50 -10.72 -3.91
CA ALA A 136 -16.78 -10.92 -2.49
C ALA A 136 -15.53 -11.35 -1.68
N TYR A 137 -14.37 -10.75 -1.98
CA TYR A 137 -13.07 -11.26 -1.52
C TYR A 137 -12.79 -10.95 -0.05
N ILE A 138 -13.15 -9.75 0.43
CA ILE A 138 -12.93 -9.35 1.83
C ILE A 138 -14.24 -9.42 2.60
N VAL A 139 -15.30 -8.85 2.02
CA VAL A 139 -16.66 -8.89 2.57
C VAL A 139 -17.63 -9.29 1.46
N PRO A 140 -18.77 -9.98 1.77
CA PRO A 140 -19.67 -10.51 0.74
C PRO A 140 -20.33 -9.41 -0.10
N GLU A 141 -20.45 -8.20 0.42
CA GLU A 141 -21.14 -7.09 -0.23
C GLU A 141 -20.32 -6.37 -1.29
N HIS A 142 -19.00 -6.56 -1.32
CA HIS A 142 -18.09 -5.80 -2.19
C HIS A 142 -17.01 -6.67 -2.83
N ASP A 143 -16.68 -6.31 -4.06
CA ASP A 143 -15.58 -6.91 -4.82
C ASP A 143 -14.29 -6.12 -4.62
N GLU A 144 -13.16 -6.80 -4.81
CA GLU A 144 -11.84 -6.17 -4.96
C GLU A 144 -11.38 -6.23 -6.41
N ILE A 145 -10.77 -5.16 -6.89
CA ILE A 145 -10.20 -5.07 -8.22
C ILE A 145 -8.69 -5.21 -8.09
N LEU A 146 -8.14 -6.29 -8.64
CA LEU A 146 -6.69 -6.51 -8.70
C LEU A 146 -6.09 -5.66 -9.80
N LEU A 147 -5.10 -4.87 -9.44
CA LEU A 147 -4.38 -3.95 -10.30
C LEU A 147 -2.90 -4.34 -10.39
N ARG A 148 -2.28 -4.01 -11.54
CA ARG A 148 -0.86 -4.21 -11.78
C ARG A 148 -0.26 -3.01 -12.51
N LYS A 149 0.98 -2.65 -12.13
CA LYS A 149 1.88 -1.81 -12.91
C LYS A 149 3.17 -2.58 -13.15
N THR A 150 3.69 -2.58 -14.37
CA THR A 150 4.83 -3.41 -14.72
C THR A 150 5.86 -2.66 -15.56
N ARG A 151 7.13 -3.03 -15.37
CA ARG A 151 8.27 -2.66 -16.22
C ARG A 151 8.76 -3.81 -17.09
N GLY A 152 8.12 -4.97 -17.00
CA GLY A 152 8.45 -6.15 -17.79
C GLY A 152 8.13 -7.48 -17.09
N PRO A 153 8.45 -8.61 -17.71
CA PRO A 153 8.26 -9.93 -17.12
C PRO A 153 9.26 -10.19 -15.99
N LEU A 154 8.93 -11.11 -15.07
CA LEU A 154 9.84 -11.50 -13.97
C LEU A 154 11.22 -11.97 -14.48
N ALA A 155 11.28 -12.61 -15.61
CA ALA A 155 12.52 -13.07 -16.24
C ALA A 155 13.48 -11.93 -16.65
N SER A 156 13.00 -10.69 -16.73
CA SER A 156 13.85 -9.53 -17.05
C SER A 156 14.72 -9.05 -15.88
N VAL A 157 14.41 -9.48 -14.64
CA VAL A 157 15.23 -9.21 -13.48
C VAL A 157 16.31 -10.29 -13.39
N ARG A 158 17.52 -9.98 -13.85
CA ARG A 158 18.69 -10.84 -13.58
C ARG A 158 18.88 -10.91 -12.07
N ARG A 159 18.74 -12.09 -11.48
CA ARG A 159 19.16 -12.32 -10.10
C ARG A 159 20.64 -12.01 -10.00
N ILE A 160 21.02 -11.05 -9.16
CA ILE A 160 22.42 -10.74 -8.82
C ILE A 160 23.12 -11.98 -8.18
N ALA A 161 22.36 -13.02 -7.83
CA ALA A 161 22.85 -14.24 -7.21
C ALA A 161 23.51 -15.25 -8.17
N ASP A 162 23.50 -15.04 -9.48
CA ASP A 162 24.07 -15.96 -10.48
C ASP A 162 25.29 -15.36 -11.21
N GLN A 163 26.11 -14.57 -10.50
CA GLN A 163 27.47 -14.26 -10.98
C GLN A 163 28.47 -15.22 -10.30
N PRO A 164 29.27 -15.95 -11.08
CA PRO A 164 30.30 -16.87 -10.59
C PRO A 164 31.41 -16.17 -9.81
#